data_22fa6cc6c18bf9a5110d9c9ad4a2f0b2
#
_entry.id   22fa6cc6c18bf9a5110d9c9ad4a2f0b2
#
_cell.length_a   1.000
_cell.length_b   1.000
_cell.length_c   1.000
_cell.angle_alpha   90.00
_cell.angle_beta   90.00
_cell.angle_gamma   90.00
#
_symmetry.space_group_name_H-M   'P 1'
#
loop_
_entity.id
_entity.type
_entity.pdbx_description
1 polymer ?
#
loop_
_entity_poly.entity_id
_entity_poly.type
_entity_poly.pdbx_seq_one_letter_code
_entity_poly.pdbx_strand_id
1 'polypeptide(L)'
;MGGYVSAAPHAADGVGSQPVLTILLGLAAAVGWGAPDATLAQAVRRVGPFPVVFGSITLGTLLVLPVALFLDTPEWTTRALLLAPLVGVLTLLGNYSGFVSFQTGSVSVVAPIIACEGGIAAVLSLAGGEHVDRLVLLGLPLAVIGVVLVSRGEGDGSSAGVVPAAIAALVWGFVLALSAPIAHDLGPGWAFLVVRGSAVVLMLPLALALGAPRKARVEWWRVAIWGVADAAAYFAFVIAADNGPAAVAGVLAAQFGTVGAIVAVTFFGERLRKRQVAGIVIVGIAVAVMVAGSGG
;
A
#
# COMPACT_ATOMS: atom_id res chain seq x y z
N MET A 1 13.96 20.78 50.37
CA MET A 1 12.73 20.00 50.25
C MET A 1 12.23 20.15 48.81
N GLY A 2 12.70 19.27 47.95
CA GLY A 2 12.38 19.26 46.53
C GLY A 2 11.23 18.30 46.28
N GLY A 3 10.07 18.83 45.86
CA GLY A 3 8.96 18.01 45.43
C GLY A 3 9.22 17.49 44.04
N TYR A 4 9.43 16.18 43.91
CA TYR A 4 9.35 15.47 42.66
C TYR A 4 7.88 15.49 42.20
N VAL A 5 7.58 16.27 41.17
CA VAL A 5 6.35 16.10 40.42
C VAL A 5 6.50 14.80 39.62
N SER A 6 5.91 13.75 40.14
CA SER A 6 5.69 12.50 39.42
C SER A 6 4.91 12.81 38.16
N ALA A 7 5.55 12.73 37.01
CA ALA A 7 4.86 12.65 35.74
C ALA A 7 4.03 11.35 35.79
N ALA A 8 2.74 11.49 35.95
CA ALA A 8 1.82 10.39 35.77
C ALA A 8 2.05 9.83 34.35
N PRO A 9 2.08 8.48 34.20
CA PRO A 9 2.04 7.90 32.87
C PRO A 9 0.74 8.36 32.22
N HIS A 10 0.82 9.03 31.08
CA HIS A 10 -0.33 9.25 30.24
C HIS A 10 -0.95 7.88 30.03
N ALA A 11 -2.03 7.67 30.72
CA ALA A 11 -2.89 6.54 30.54
C ALA A 11 -3.17 6.44 29.03
N ALA A 12 -2.83 5.31 28.47
CA ALA A 12 -3.38 4.83 27.23
C ALA A 12 -4.87 4.50 27.49
N ASP A 13 -5.64 5.55 27.80
CA ASP A 13 -7.07 5.46 27.99
C ASP A 13 -7.75 5.46 26.63
N GLY A 14 -7.99 4.24 26.13
CA GLY A 14 -9.26 3.93 25.54
C GLY A 14 -9.62 4.63 24.23
N VAL A 15 -8.70 4.69 23.23
CA VAL A 15 -9.19 4.49 21.86
C VAL A 15 -9.33 2.98 21.73
N GLY A 16 -10.51 2.46 22.09
CA GLY A 16 -10.84 1.06 21.92
C GLY A 16 -10.51 0.69 20.47
N SER A 17 -9.56 -0.23 20.28
CA SER A 17 -9.25 -0.77 18.96
C SER A 17 -10.58 -1.08 18.27
N GLN A 18 -10.83 -0.46 17.12
CA GLN A 18 -12.04 -0.72 16.33
C GLN A 18 -11.68 -1.77 15.27
N PRO A 19 -11.61 -3.04 15.63
CA PRO A 19 -11.08 -4.09 14.77
C PRO A 19 -11.86 -4.20 13.46
N VAL A 20 -13.17 -3.99 13.51
CA VAL A 20 -14.02 -3.98 12.31
C VAL A 20 -13.63 -2.82 11.37
N LEU A 21 -13.35 -1.63 11.92
CA LEU A 21 -12.93 -0.48 11.13
C LEU A 21 -11.58 -0.73 10.47
N THR A 22 -10.60 -1.25 11.20
CA THR A 22 -9.28 -1.64 10.67
C THR A 22 -9.41 -2.60 9.49
N ILE A 23 -10.28 -3.61 9.62
CA ILE A 23 -10.51 -4.60 8.57
C ILE A 23 -11.17 -3.97 7.35
N LEU A 24 -12.24 -3.21 7.54
CA LEU A 24 -12.97 -2.57 6.45
C LEU A 24 -12.08 -1.58 5.68
N LEU A 25 -11.31 -0.77 6.39
CA LEU A 25 -10.41 0.20 5.77
C LEU A 25 -9.19 -0.47 5.12
N GLY A 26 -8.63 -1.52 5.72
CA GLY A 26 -7.57 -2.32 5.09
C GLY A 26 -8.04 -2.95 3.76
N LEU A 27 -9.25 -3.51 3.74
CA LEU A 27 -9.85 -4.04 2.51
C LEU A 27 -10.20 -2.93 1.51
N ALA A 28 -10.65 -1.75 1.98
CA ALA A 28 -10.88 -0.58 1.11
C ALA A 28 -9.58 -0.12 0.44
N ALA A 29 -8.47 -0.14 1.18
CA ALA A 29 -7.15 0.13 0.61
C ALA A 29 -6.78 -0.90 -0.48
N ALA A 30 -7.04 -2.19 -0.24
CA ALA A 30 -6.83 -3.24 -1.25
C ALA A 30 -7.64 -3.01 -2.54
N VAL A 31 -8.89 -2.57 -2.41
CA VAL A 31 -9.73 -2.22 -3.57
C VAL A 31 -9.17 -1.00 -4.30
N GLY A 32 -8.77 0.04 -3.55
CA GLY A 32 -8.23 1.27 -4.13
C GLY A 32 -6.93 1.05 -4.91
N TRP A 33 -6.04 0.17 -4.44
CA TRP A 33 -4.82 -0.16 -5.17
C TRP A 33 -5.05 -1.21 -6.28
N GLY A 34 -5.84 -2.25 -6.03
CA GLY A 34 -5.98 -3.38 -6.96
C GLY A 34 -6.94 -3.14 -8.13
N ALA A 35 -8.02 -2.40 -7.93
CA ALA A 35 -9.01 -2.19 -8.99
C ALA A 35 -8.45 -1.43 -10.21
N PRO A 36 -7.62 -0.37 -10.06
CA PRO A 36 -7.09 0.36 -11.20
C PRO A 36 -5.85 -0.27 -11.87
N ASP A 37 -5.26 -1.33 -11.33
CA ASP A 37 -4.00 -1.92 -11.82
C ASP A 37 -4.04 -2.31 -13.29
N ALA A 38 -5.15 -2.85 -13.77
CA ALA A 38 -5.29 -3.22 -15.19
C ALA A 38 -5.24 -2.00 -16.11
N THR A 39 -5.81 -0.87 -15.69
CA THR A 39 -5.77 0.39 -16.44
C THR A 39 -4.38 1.02 -16.38
N LEU A 40 -3.74 0.92 -15.22
CA LEU A 40 -2.36 1.34 -15.00
C LEU A 40 -1.38 0.58 -15.90
N ALA A 41 -1.48 -0.75 -15.95
CA ALA A 41 -0.63 -1.58 -16.78
C ALA A 41 -0.72 -1.19 -18.26
N GLN A 42 -1.91 -0.82 -18.75
CA GLN A 42 -2.07 -0.31 -20.12
C GLN A 42 -1.35 1.03 -20.32
N ALA A 43 -1.46 1.97 -19.40
CA ALA A 43 -0.77 3.27 -19.48
C ALA A 43 0.75 3.08 -19.51
N VAL A 44 1.27 2.25 -18.59
CA VAL A 44 2.71 1.95 -18.48
C VAL A 44 3.27 1.35 -19.77
N ARG A 45 2.52 0.43 -20.39
CA ARG A 45 2.94 -0.19 -21.67
C ARG A 45 2.96 0.79 -22.84
N ARG A 46 2.12 1.85 -22.80
CA ARG A 46 2.02 2.84 -23.89
C ARG A 46 3.05 3.97 -23.79
N VAL A 47 3.24 4.52 -22.59
CA VAL A 47 4.07 5.72 -22.40
C VAL A 47 5.28 5.51 -21.50
N GLY A 48 5.45 4.29 -21.00
CA GLY A 48 6.54 3.91 -20.09
C GLY A 48 6.23 4.13 -18.61
N PRO A 49 6.98 3.46 -17.71
CA PRO A 49 6.72 3.50 -16.28
C PRO A 49 6.96 4.89 -15.68
N PHE A 50 8.08 5.54 -16.00
CA PHE A 50 8.47 6.81 -15.39
C PHE A 50 7.46 7.95 -15.57
N PRO A 51 6.91 8.23 -16.78
CA PRO A 51 5.87 9.25 -16.94
C PRO A 51 4.60 8.94 -16.15
N VAL A 52 4.21 7.67 -16.06
CA VAL A 52 3.00 7.25 -15.33
C VAL A 52 3.20 7.41 -13.83
N VAL A 53 4.33 6.96 -13.28
CA VAL A 53 4.70 7.17 -11.87
C VAL A 53 4.69 8.66 -11.53
N PHE A 54 5.40 9.46 -12.32
CA PHE A 54 5.48 10.92 -12.09
C PHE A 54 4.10 11.57 -12.11
N GLY A 55 3.28 11.26 -13.11
CA GLY A 55 1.96 11.86 -13.27
C GLY A 55 1.00 11.47 -12.15
N SER A 56 0.92 10.19 -11.80
CA SER A 56 0.00 9.68 -10.79
C SER A 56 0.36 10.16 -9.38
N ILE A 57 1.65 10.11 -8.99
CA ILE A 57 2.11 10.60 -7.69
C ILE A 57 1.89 12.12 -7.60
N THR A 58 2.23 12.88 -8.64
CA THR A 58 2.02 14.34 -8.66
C THR A 58 0.55 14.68 -8.50
N LEU A 59 -0.34 14.01 -9.23
CA LEU A 59 -1.77 14.25 -9.12
C LEU A 59 -2.30 13.91 -7.74
N GLY A 60 -1.96 12.74 -7.19
CA GLY A 60 -2.33 12.36 -5.83
C GLY A 60 -1.85 13.38 -4.79
N THR A 61 -0.59 13.84 -4.91
CA THR A 61 -0.03 14.87 -4.02
C THR A 61 -0.82 16.18 -4.09
N LEU A 62 -1.17 16.64 -5.30
CA LEU A 62 -1.95 17.87 -5.48
C LEU A 62 -3.39 17.74 -4.93
N LEU A 63 -4.01 16.56 -5.07
CA LEU A 63 -5.35 16.31 -4.55
C LEU A 63 -5.41 16.27 -3.01
N VAL A 64 -4.35 15.78 -2.38
CA VAL A 64 -4.27 15.67 -0.92
C VAL A 64 -3.84 16.99 -0.27
N LEU A 65 -3.23 17.92 -1.01
CA LEU A 65 -2.75 19.20 -0.49
C LEU A 65 -3.81 19.97 0.35
N PRO A 66 -5.07 20.13 -0.12
CA PRO A 66 -6.09 20.80 0.69
C PRO A 66 -6.39 20.05 2.01
N VAL A 67 -6.42 18.72 1.99
CA VAL A 67 -6.68 17.91 3.17
C VAL A 67 -5.61 18.16 4.23
N ALA A 68 -4.34 18.07 3.85
CA ALA A 68 -3.23 18.31 4.77
C ALA A 68 -3.22 19.74 5.33
N LEU A 69 -3.47 20.74 4.48
CA LEU A 69 -3.39 22.14 4.91
C LEU A 69 -4.56 22.58 5.82
N PHE A 70 -5.75 21.99 5.68
CA PHE A 70 -6.95 22.46 6.34
C PHE A 70 -7.51 21.49 7.37
N LEU A 71 -7.15 20.22 7.35
CA LEU A 71 -7.74 19.21 8.24
C LEU A 71 -6.73 18.59 9.21
N ASP A 72 -5.45 18.56 8.88
CA ASP A 72 -4.43 17.96 9.73
C ASP A 72 -3.68 19.00 10.56
N THR A 73 -3.36 18.63 11.79
CA THR A 73 -2.48 19.38 12.70
C THR A 73 -1.21 18.60 12.97
N PRO A 74 -0.15 18.76 12.15
CA PRO A 74 1.03 17.91 12.23
C PRO A 74 1.87 18.19 13.46
N GLU A 75 2.34 17.14 14.12
CA GLU A 75 3.41 17.18 15.11
C GLU A 75 4.75 16.87 14.43
N TRP A 76 5.56 17.90 14.20
CA TRP A 76 6.86 17.77 13.53
C TRP A 76 7.90 17.15 14.47
N THR A 77 7.86 15.84 14.62
CA THR A 77 8.83 15.08 15.39
C THR A 77 10.14 14.88 14.60
N THR A 78 11.27 14.68 15.30
CA THR A 78 12.53 14.28 14.64
C THR A 78 12.37 12.99 13.86
N ARG A 79 11.56 12.06 14.38
CA ARG A 79 11.24 10.79 13.70
C ARG A 79 10.56 11.04 12.35
N ALA A 80 9.52 11.85 12.31
CA ALA A 80 8.79 12.16 11.08
C ALA A 80 9.68 12.87 10.06
N LEU A 81 10.50 13.84 10.51
CA LEU A 81 11.41 14.58 9.63
C LEU A 81 12.49 13.72 8.98
N LEU A 82 12.97 12.67 9.65
CA LEU A 82 13.97 11.75 9.11
C LEU A 82 13.35 10.64 8.28
N LEU A 83 12.22 10.06 8.75
CA LEU A 83 11.60 8.92 8.08
C LEU A 83 10.85 9.32 6.80
N ALA A 84 10.13 10.45 6.78
CA ALA A 84 9.30 10.79 5.64
C ALA A 84 10.08 10.95 4.32
N PRO A 85 11.25 11.66 4.25
CA PRO A 85 12.04 11.69 3.03
C PRO A 85 12.58 10.32 2.63
N LEU A 86 13.02 9.50 3.61
CA LEU A 86 13.47 8.13 3.36
C LEU A 86 12.35 7.29 2.75
N VAL A 87 11.16 7.32 3.34
CA VAL A 87 9.98 6.60 2.82
C VAL A 87 9.56 7.16 1.46
N GLY A 88 9.77 8.46 1.21
CA GLY A 88 9.59 9.06 -0.11
C GLY A 88 10.49 8.46 -1.19
N VAL A 89 11.79 8.27 -0.89
CA VAL A 89 12.73 7.58 -1.79
C VAL A 89 12.31 6.12 -2.00
N LEU A 90 11.98 5.41 -0.93
CA LEU A 90 11.49 4.03 -1.02
C LEU A 90 10.20 3.95 -1.86
N THR A 91 9.26 4.86 -1.65
CA THR A 91 8.04 4.97 -2.45
C THR A 91 8.33 5.14 -3.95
N LEU A 92 9.30 5.99 -4.29
CA LEU A 92 9.72 6.17 -5.68
C LEU A 92 10.29 4.87 -6.25
N LEU A 93 11.18 4.20 -5.51
CA LEU A 93 11.78 2.93 -5.93
C LEU A 93 10.73 1.83 -6.08
N GLY A 94 9.80 1.72 -5.11
CA GLY A 94 8.72 0.73 -5.12
C GLY A 94 7.78 0.93 -6.31
N ASN A 95 7.30 2.16 -6.54
CA ASN A 95 6.45 2.48 -7.69
C ASN A 95 7.16 2.22 -9.00
N TYR A 96 8.39 2.71 -9.15
CA TYR A 96 9.13 2.52 -10.40
C TYR A 96 9.36 1.03 -10.68
N SER A 97 9.81 0.26 -9.70
CA SER A 97 10.03 -1.19 -9.83
C SER A 97 8.73 -1.93 -10.12
N GLY A 98 7.64 -1.60 -9.41
CA GLY A 98 6.32 -2.17 -9.67
C GLY A 98 5.82 -1.88 -11.09
N PHE A 99 5.96 -0.64 -11.55
CA PHE A 99 5.51 -0.26 -12.89
C PHE A 99 6.38 -0.88 -13.99
N VAL A 100 7.69 -1.01 -13.77
CA VAL A 100 8.57 -1.80 -14.67
C VAL A 100 8.13 -3.26 -14.71
N SER A 101 7.73 -3.84 -13.59
CA SER A 101 7.24 -5.22 -13.55
C SER A 101 5.96 -5.40 -14.37
N PHE A 102 5.01 -4.45 -14.31
CA PHE A 102 3.80 -4.45 -15.14
C PHE A 102 4.08 -4.21 -16.64
N GLN A 103 5.17 -3.51 -16.96
CA GLN A 103 5.60 -3.32 -18.34
C GLN A 103 6.16 -4.60 -18.95
N THR A 104 6.97 -5.34 -18.20
CA THR A 104 7.79 -6.44 -18.68
C THR A 104 7.23 -7.82 -18.40
N GLY A 105 6.33 -7.94 -17.40
CA GLY A 105 5.69 -9.17 -16.99
C GLY A 105 4.17 -9.18 -17.20
N SER A 106 3.54 -10.33 -17.00
CA SER A 106 2.09 -10.44 -16.94
C SER A 106 1.58 -10.00 -15.56
N VAL A 107 0.46 -9.26 -15.53
CA VAL A 107 -0.15 -8.77 -14.27
C VAL A 107 -0.45 -9.94 -13.33
N SER A 108 -0.94 -11.06 -13.87
CA SER A 108 -1.24 -12.29 -13.12
C SER A 108 -0.04 -12.94 -12.43
N VAL A 109 1.19 -12.63 -12.84
CA VAL A 109 2.42 -13.12 -12.22
C VAL A 109 3.02 -12.07 -11.27
N VAL A 110 3.08 -10.80 -11.71
CA VAL A 110 3.81 -9.77 -10.95
C VAL A 110 3.00 -9.18 -9.81
N ALA A 111 1.67 -8.98 -9.96
CA ALA A 111 0.85 -8.43 -8.90
C ALA A 111 0.88 -9.25 -7.60
N PRO A 112 0.94 -10.58 -7.64
CA PRO A 112 1.08 -11.43 -6.48
C PRO A 112 2.44 -11.46 -5.81
N ILE A 113 3.47 -11.24 -6.59
CA ILE A 113 4.81 -11.08 -6.04
C ILE A 113 4.85 -9.76 -5.26
N ILE A 114 4.31 -8.68 -5.85
CA ILE A 114 4.22 -7.37 -5.18
C ILE A 114 3.37 -7.49 -3.91
N ALA A 115 2.24 -8.18 -3.94
CA ALA A 115 1.35 -8.37 -2.80
C ALA A 115 2.00 -9.09 -1.59
N CYS A 116 3.16 -9.72 -1.73
CA CYS A 116 3.96 -10.19 -0.59
C CYS A 116 4.44 -9.04 0.32
N GLU A 117 4.34 -7.78 -0.12
CA GLU A 117 4.66 -6.59 0.68
C GLU A 117 3.94 -6.56 2.02
N GLY A 118 2.66 -6.99 2.05
CA GLY A 118 1.87 -7.04 3.28
C GLY A 118 2.42 -8.01 4.32
N GLY A 119 2.94 -9.16 3.88
CA GLY A 119 3.64 -10.10 4.75
C GLY A 119 4.95 -9.54 5.29
N ILE A 120 5.70 -8.82 4.44
CA ILE A 120 6.94 -8.15 4.84
C ILE A 120 6.63 -7.03 5.84
N ALA A 121 5.62 -6.19 5.58
CA ALA A 121 5.17 -5.15 6.49
C ALA A 121 4.76 -5.72 7.86
N ALA A 122 3.99 -6.82 7.86
CA ALA A 122 3.58 -7.48 9.10
C ALA A 122 4.77 -7.98 9.92
N VAL A 123 5.76 -8.63 9.28
CA VAL A 123 6.99 -9.07 9.95
C VAL A 123 7.75 -7.90 10.56
N LEU A 124 7.87 -6.79 9.82
CA LEU A 124 8.55 -5.59 10.30
C LEU A 124 7.82 -4.93 11.47
N SER A 125 6.49 -4.82 11.42
CA SER A 125 5.67 -4.27 12.50
C SER A 125 5.78 -5.12 13.77
N LEU A 126 5.67 -6.43 13.65
CA LEU A 126 5.85 -7.37 14.78
C LEU A 126 7.27 -7.30 15.37
N ALA A 127 8.30 -7.22 14.51
CA ALA A 127 9.68 -7.05 14.95
C ALA A 127 9.90 -5.69 15.64
N GLY A 128 9.11 -4.67 15.28
CA GLY A 128 9.07 -3.35 15.93
C GLY A 128 8.38 -3.35 17.29
N GLY A 129 7.85 -4.48 17.76
CA GLY A 129 7.23 -4.64 19.08
C GLY A 129 5.70 -4.55 19.07
N GLU A 130 5.07 -4.56 17.90
CA GLU A 130 3.61 -4.64 17.82
C GLU A 130 3.11 -5.99 18.35
N HIS A 131 2.07 -5.94 19.19
CA HIS A 131 1.47 -7.13 19.77
C HIS A 131 0.09 -7.38 19.17
N VAL A 132 -0.14 -8.58 18.72
CA VAL A 132 -1.42 -9.01 18.15
C VAL A 132 -1.86 -10.34 18.76
N ASP A 133 -3.16 -10.60 18.75
CA ASP A 133 -3.72 -11.87 19.25
C ASP A 133 -3.20 -13.07 18.46
N ARG A 134 -3.23 -14.26 19.08
CA ARG A 134 -2.76 -15.52 18.47
C ARG A 134 -3.53 -15.87 17.20
N LEU A 135 -4.83 -15.61 17.17
CA LEU A 135 -5.63 -15.87 15.96
C LEU A 135 -5.24 -14.94 14.81
N VAL A 136 -4.94 -13.67 15.12
CA VAL A 136 -4.40 -12.74 14.14
C VAL A 136 -3.05 -13.25 13.61
N LEU A 137 -2.14 -13.70 14.50
CA LEU A 137 -0.85 -14.28 14.08
C LEU A 137 -1.00 -15.51 13.19
N LEU A 138 -2.06 -16.30 13.32
CA LEU A 138 -2.37 -17.43 12.43
C LEU A 138 -2.99 -16.95 11.10
N GLY A 139 -3.80 -15.90 11.14
CA GLY A 139 -4.44 -15.33 9.95
C GLY A 139 -3.45 -14.68 8.99
N LEU A 140 -2.41 -14.00 9.51
CA LEU A 140 -1.42 -13.29 8.69
C LEU A 140 -0.72 -14.20 7.65
N PRO A 141 -0.06 -15.33 8.03
CA PRO A 141 0.58 -16.22 7.07
C PRO A 141 -0.44 -16.90 6.14
N LEU A 142 -1.65 -17.17 6.64
CA LEU A 142 -2.71 -17.76 5.82
C LEU A 142 -3.14 -16.79 4.71
N ALA A 143 -3.27 -15.49 5.01
CA ALA A 143 -3.57 -14.46 4.03
C ALA A 143 -2.46 -14.37 2.96
N VAL A 144 -1.19 -14.40 3.36
CA VAL A 144 -0.04 -14.40 2.43
C VAL A 144 -0.06 -15.64 1.54
N ILE A 145 -0.31 -16.85 2.10
CA ILE A 145 -0.42 -18.09 1.34
C ILE A 145 -1.56 -17.98 0.32
N GLY A 146 -2.70 -17.44 0.72
CA GLY A 146 -3.86 -17.22 -0.17
C GLY A 146 -3.51 -16.32 -1.34
N VAL A 147 -2.84 -15.18 -1.09
CA VAL A 147 -2.34 -14.27 -2.14
C VAL A 147 -1.39 -14.99 -3.09
N VAL A 148 -0.40 -15.72 -2.58
CA VAL A 148 0.53 -16.49 -3.41
C VAL A 148 -0.18 -17.52 -4.29
N LEU A 149 -1.25 -18.15 -3.82
CA LEU A 149 -2.04 -19.10 -4.60
C LEU A 149 -2.89 -18.40 -5.67
N VAL A 150 -3.53 -17.27 -5.35
CA VAL A 150 -4.25 -16.44 -6.35
C VAL A 150 -3.32 -16.09 -7.49
N SER A 151 -2.09 -15.85 -7.16
CA SER A 151 -1.01 -15.39 -8.01
C SER A 151 -0.41 -16.39 -8.97
N ARG A 152 -0.47 -17.65 -8.63
CA ARG A 152 0.07 -18.73 -9.48
C ARG A 152 -0.88 -19.09 -10.62
N GLY A 153 -1.31 -18.09 -11.39
CA GLY A 153 -1.87 -18.30 -12.73
C GLY A 153 -0.69 -18.63 -13.68
N GLU A 154 -0.78 -19.73 -14.46
CA GLU A 154 0.15 -19.97 -15.55
C GLU A 154 -0.21 -19.02 -16.70
N GLY A 155 0.39 -17.85 -16.73
CA GLY A 155 0.52 -17.08 -17.96
C GLY A 155 1.85 -17.47 -18.61
N ASP A 156 1.94 -17.46 -19.93
CA ASP A 156 3.20 -17.50 -20.70
C ASP A 156 4.06 -16.25 -20.39
N GLY A 157 4.06 -15.84 -19.12
CA GLY A 157 4.65 -14.60 -18.66
C GLY A 157 6.17 -14.70 -18.62
N SER A 158 6.78 -13.85 -19.40
CA SER A 158 8.22 -13.55 -19.29
C SER A 158 8.62 -13.42 -17.81
N SER A 159 9.63 -14.15 -17.38
CA SER A 159 10.26 -14.02 -16.05
C SER A 159 10.90 -12.64 -15.85
N ALA A 160 10.96 -11.80 -16.87
CA ALA A 160 11.56 -10.47 -16.85
C ALA A 160 10.92 -9.52 -15.82
N GLY A 161 9.62 -9.68 -15.52
CA GLY A 161 8.91 -8.87 -14.52
C GLY A 161 9.12 -9.33 -13.07
N VAL A 162 9.66 -10.53 -12.83
CA VAL A 162 9.75 -11.14 -11.50
C VAL A 162 10.72 -10.39 -10.59
N VAL A 163 11.91 -10.04 -11.09
CA VAL A 163 12.91 -9.32 -10.30
C VAL A 163 12.43 -7.92 -9.90
N PRO A 164 11.93 -7.07 -10.82
CA PRO A 164 11.35 -5.78 -10.44
C PRO A 164 10.17 -5.92 -9.48
N ALA A 165 9.31 -6.94 -9.63
CA ALA A 165 8.20 -7.20 -8.71
C ALA A 165 8.68 -7.57 -7.30
N ALA A 166 9.73 -8.39 -7.18
CA ALA A 166 10.33 -8.75 -5.88
C ALA A 166 10.97 -7.53 -5.19
N ILE A 167 11.65 -6.67 -5.96
CA ILE A 167 12.18 -5.39 -5.44
C ILE A 167 11.01 -4.51 -4.96
N ALA A 168 9.94 -4.40 -5.75
CA ALA A 168 8.77 -3.63 -5.36
C ALA A 168 8.14 -4.16 -4.07
N ALA A 169 7.95 -5.49 -3.94
CA ALA A 169 7.41 -6.12 -2.74
C ALA A 169 8.24 -5.80 -1.49
N LEU A 170 9.57 -5.94 -1.58
CA LEU A 170 10.46 -5.64 -0.46
C LEU A 170 10.36 -4.16 -0.06
N VAL A 171 10.48 -3.27 -1.03
CA VAL A 171 10.48 -1.82 -0.79
C VAL A 171 9.13 -1.35 -0.25
N TRP A 172 8.02 -1.82 -0.84
CA TRP A 172 6.68 -1.49 -0.38
C TRP A 172 6.37 -2.05 1.02
N GLY A 173 6.90 -3.22 1.37
CA GLY A 173 6.81 -3.74 2.73
C GLY A 173 7.41 -2.77 3.77
N PHE A 174 8.59 -2.19 3.47
CA PHE A 174 9.17 -1.14 4.31
C PHE A 174 8.33 0.14 4.30
N VAL A 175 7.82 0.57 3.14
CA VAL A 175 6.96 1.77 3.02
C VAL A 175 5.73 1.62 3.90
N LEU A 176 5.02 0.49 3.84
CA LEU A 176 3.83 0.24 4.66
C LEU A 176 4.16 0.26 6.16
N ALA A 177 5.20 -0.47 6.58
CA ALA A 177 5.59 -0.53 7.99
C ALA A 177 6.02 0.84 8.55
N LEU A 178 6.70 1.67 7.75
CA LEU A 178 7.18 2.98 8.17
C LEU A 178 6.16 4.11 7.99
N SER A 179 5.10 3.90 7.19
CA SER A 179 4.07 4.92 6.96
C SER A 179 3.16 5.15 8.17
N ALA A 180 2.82 4.10 8.92
CA ALA A 180 1.96 4.22 10.10
C ALA A 180 2.53 5.18 11.18
N PRO A 181 3.79 5.04 11.64
CA PRO A 181 4.36 5.97 12.62
C PRO A 181 4.50 7.42 12.09
N ILE A 182 4.71 7.60 10.77
CA ILE A 182 4.74 8.95 10.19
C ILE A 182 3.33 9.56 10.20
N ALA A 183 2.31 8.77 9.85
CA ALA A 183 0.94 9.23 9.85
C ALA A 183 0.41 9.53 11.26
N HIS A 184 0.85 8.78 12.27
CA HIS A 184 0.55 9.05 13.67
C HIS A 184 1.08 10.43 14.11
N ASP A 185 2.30 10.79 13.71
CA ASP A 185 2.91 12.07 14.08
C ASP A 185 2.34 13.26 13.28
N LEU A 186 2.17 13.10 11.97
CA LEU A 186 1.85 14.20 11.06
C LEU A 186 0.37 14.32 10.70
N GLY A 187 -0.43 13.29 10.98
CA GLY A 187 -1.74 13.12 10.37
C GLY A 187 -1.65 12.55 8.94
N PRO A 188 -2.72 11.89 8.45
CA PRO A 188 -2.71 11.17 7.17
C PRO A 188 -2.36 12.04 5.96
N GLY A 189 -2.88 13.26 5.92
CA GLY A 189 -2.66 14.18 4.78
C GLY A 189 -1.22 14.69 4.71
N TRP A 190 -0.66 15.15 5.83
CA TRP A 190 0.74 15.60 5.88
C TRP A 190 1.71 14.44 5.65
N ALA A 191 1.43 13.25 6.20
CA ALA A 191 2.23 12.06 5.92
C ALA A 191 2.27 11.74 4.43
N PHE A 192 1.10 11.75 3.76
CA PHE A 192 1.01 11.57 2.32
C PHE A 192 1.81 12.65 1.57
N LEU A 193 1.61 13.94 1.92
CA LEU A 193 2.29 15.06 1.26
C LEU A 193 3.80 14.98 1.37
N VAL A 194 4.32 14.71 2.57
CA VAL A 194 5.79 14.68 2.78
C VAL A 194 6.40 13.48 2.08
N VAL A 195 5.76 12.30 2.16
CA VAL A 195 6.25 11.07 1.52
C VAL A 195 6.14 11.17 0.00
N ARG A 196 4.96 11.48 -0.55
CA ARG A 196 4.74 11.54 -2.00
C ARG A 196 5.34 12.80 -2.61
N GLY A 197 5.25 13.94 -1.92
CA GLY A 197 5.82 15.21 -2.35
C GLY A 197 7.34 15.17 -2.46
N SER A 198 8.04 14.53 -1.53
CA SER A 198 9.49 14.32 -1.65
C SER A 198 9.84 13.48 -2.89
N ALA A 199 9.07 12.43 -3.18
CA ALA A 199 9.25 11.65 -4.41
C ALA A 199 9.03 12.50 -5.66
N VAL A 200 8.00 13.37 -5.69
CA VAL A 200 7.76 14.30 -6.81
C VAL A 200 8.93 15.26 -6.99
N VAL A 201 9.41 15.87 -5.90
CA VAL A 201 10.55 16.81 -5.93
C VAL A 201 11.80 16.13 -6.48
N LEU A 202 12.11 14.92 -6.03
CA LEU A 202 13.26 14.15 -6.51
C LEU A 202 13.15 13.77 -7.99
N MET A 203 11.92 13.46 -8.46
CA MET A 203 11.69 13.11 -9.87
C MET A 203 11.67 14.33 -10.80
N LEU A 204 11.33 15.52 -10.30
CA LEU A 204 10.99 16.69 -11.11
C LEU A 204 12.07 17.08 -12.13
N PRO A 205 13.37 17.18 -11.79
CA PRO A 205 14.40 17.55 -12.77
C PRO A 205 14.45 16.56 -13.95
N LEU A 206 14.44 15.26 -13.65
CA LEU A 206 14.47 14.21 -14.65
C LEU A 206 13.16 14.15 -15.44
N ALA A 207 12.01 14.37 -14.78
CA ALA A 207 10.71 14.39 -15.43
C ALA A 207 10.60 15.50 -16.48
N LEU A 208 11.11 16.68 -16.18
CA LEU A 208 11.14 17.80 -17.11
C LEU A 208 12.10 17.52 -18.28
N ALA A 209 13.30 17.01 -18.01
CA ALA A 209 14.29 16.66 -19.04
C ALA A 209 13.77 15.58 -20.00
N LEU A 210 13.04 14.57 -19.53
CA LEU A 210 12.49 13.48 -20.34
C LEU A 210 11.12 13.79 -20.97
N GLY A 211 10.53 14.94 -20.68
CA GLY A 211 9.19 15.32 -21.16
C GLY A 211 8.08 14.45 -20.57
N ALA A 212 8.28 13.93 -19.34
CA ALA A 212 7.34 13.05 -18.67
C ALA A 212 5.93 13.65 -18.52
N PRO A 213 5.73 14.94 -18.18
CA PRO A 213 4.40 15.54 -18.10
C PRO A 213 3.60 15.45 -19.41
N ARG A 214 4.27 15.65 -20.55
CA ARG A 214 3.61 15.53 -21.87
C ARG A 214 3.21 14.09 -22.17
N LYS A 215 4.05 13.12 -21.84
CA LYS A 215 3.78 11.69 -22.04
C LYS A 215 2.67 11.20 -21.10
N ALA A 216 2.69 11.58 -19.83
CA ALA A 216 1.64 11.26 -18.86
C ALA A 216 0.28 11.83 -19.31
N ARG A 217 0.26 13.03 -19.94
CA ARG A 217 -0.96 13.65 -20.45
C ARG A 217 -1.66 12.84 -21.54
N VAL A 218 -0.95 12.02 -22.30
CA VAL A 218 -1.56 11.13 -23.31
C VAL A 218 -2.47 10.08 -22.66
N GLU A 219 -2.11 9.63 -21.46
CA GLU A 219 -2.86 8.64 -20.68
C GLU A 219 -3.52 9.27 -19.42
N TRP A 220 -3.85 10.59 -19.49
CA TRP A 220 -4.24 11.40 -18.33
C TRP A 220 -5.33 10.78 -17.47
N TRP A 221 -6.35 10.19 -18.08
CA TRP A 221 -7.46 9.62 -17.32
C TRP A 221 -7.07 8.35 -16.53
N ARG A 222 -6.17 7.50 -17.09
CA ARG A 222 -5.63 6.34 -16.38
C ARG A 222 -4.70 6.75 -15.24
N VAL A 223 -3.85 7.74 -15.51
CA VAL A 223 -2.99 8.38 -14.50
C VAL A 223 -3.83 8.99 -13.40
N ALA A 224 -4.95 9.66 -13.75
CA ALA A 224 -5.85 10.28 -12.79
C ALA A 224 -6.58 9.24 -11.93
N ILE A 225 -7.15 8.20 -12.54
CA ILE A 225 -7.83 7.12 -11.81
C ILE A 225 -6.88 6.51 -10.80
N TRP A 226 -5.64 6.18 -11.22
CA TRP A 226 -4.68 5.57 -10.32
C TRP A 226 -4.22 6.54 -9.22
N GLY A 227 -3.94 7.80 -9.54
CA GLY A 227 -3.51 8.79 -8.56
C GLY A 227 -4.57 9.10 -7.49
N VAL A 228 -5.86 9.18 -7.88
CA VAL A 228 -6.99 9.32 -6.95
C VAL A 228 -7.14 8.07 -6.07
N ALA A 229 -7.08 6.90 -6.70
CA ALA A 229 -7.24 5.63 -6.00
C ALA A 229 -6.08 5.36 -5.03
N ASP A 230 -4.82 5.68 -5.41
CA ASP A 230 -3.65 5.59 -4.52
C ASP A 230 -3.80 6.50 -3.30
N ALA A 231 -4.25 7.75 -3.49
CA ALA A 231 -4.49 8.65 -2.38
C ALA A 231 -5.58 8.11 -1.43
N ALA A 232 -6.73 7.70 -1.96
CA ALA A 232 -7.82 7.15 -1.17
C ALA A 232 -7.41 5.87 -0.44
N ALA A 233 -6.68 4.97 -1.10
CA ALA A 233 -6.18 3.73 -0.53
C ALA A 233 -5.16 3.98 0.58
N TYR A 234 -4.25 4.95 0.39
CA TYR A 234 -3.29 5.33 1.43
C TYR A 234 -4.00 5.85 2.68
N PHE A 235 -4.99 6.75 2.53
CA PHE A 235 -5.78 7.24 3.66
C PHE A 235 -6.50 6.10 4.38
N ALA A 236 -7.15 5.22 3.62
CA ALA A 236 -7.79 4.04 4.21
C ALA A 236 -6.79 3.17 4.99
N PHE A 237 -5.60 2.92 4.42
CA PHE A 237 -4.55 2.16 5.08
C PHE A 237 -4.05 2.81 6.38
N VAL A 238 -3.70 4.11 6.36
CA VAL A 238 -3.13 4.75 7.55
C VAL A 238 -4.17 4.92 8.65
N ILE A 239 -5.43 5.19 8.31
CA ILE A 239 -6.53 5.22 9.28
C ILE A 239 -6.77 3.81 9.84
N ALA A 240 -6.69 2.76 9.02
CA ALA A 240 -6.76 1.38 9.49
C ALA A 240 -5.66 1.06 10.50
N ALA A 241 -4.42 1.47 10.21
CA ALA A 241 -3.26 1.25 11.06
C ALA A 241 -3.27 2.08 12.36
N ASP A 242 -3.97 3.22 12.37
CA ASP A 242 -4.15 4.04 13.57
C ASP A 242 -5.26 3.51 14.50
N ASN A 243 -6.23 2.79 13.94
CA ASN A 243 -7.36 2.21 14.69
C ASN A 243 -7.16 0.75 15.11
N GLY A 244 -6.04 0.12 14.73
CA GLY A 244 -5.71 -1.26 15.10
C GLY A 244 -4.32 -1.65 14.64
N PRO A 245 -3.93 -2.94 14.76
CA PRO A 245 -2.58 -3.39 14.43
C PRO A 245 -2.19 -3.09 12.99
N ALA A 246 -1.07 -2.37 12.80
CA ALA A 246 -0.55 -2.03 11.48
C ALA A 246 -0.19 -3.27 10.65
N ALA A 247 0.24 -4.36 11.32
CA ALA A 247 0.44 -5.67 10.69
C ALA A 247 -0.85 -6.19 10.02
N VAL A 248 -2.01 -6.05 10.68
CA VAL A 248 -3.31 -6.44 10.13
C VAL A 248 -3.69 -5.54 8.95
N ALA A 249 -3.60 -4.22 9.15
CA ALA A 249 -3.89 -3.24 8.11
C ALA A 249 -3.04 -3.50 6.84
N GLY A 250 -1.73 -3.75 7.00
CA GLY A 250 -0.80 -4.02 5.91
C GLY A 250 -1.13 -5.29 5.13
N VAL A 251 -1.42 -6.40 5.82
CA VAL A 251 -1.79 -7.67 5.15
C VAL A 251 -3.13 -7.56 4.44
N LEU A 252 -4.10 -6.84 5.01
CA LEU A 252 -5.39 -6.64 4.37
C LEU A 252 -5.27 -5.72 3.15
N ALA A 253 -4.51 -4.65 3.25
CA ALA A 253 -4.23 -3.74 2.14
C ALA A 253 -3.51 -4.47 0.98
N ALA A 254 -2.60 -5.39 1.29
CA ALA A 254 -1.90 -6.20 0.30
C ALA A 254 -2.81 -7.23 -0.43
N GLN A 255 -4.11 -7.35 -0.07
CA GLN A 255 -5.06 -8.14 -0.86
C GLN A 255 -5.40 -7.52 -2.22
N PHE A 256 -4.76 -6.42 -2.60
CA PHE A 256 -4.97 -5.79 -3.93
C PHE A 256 -4.72 -6.77 -5.08
N GLY A 257 -3.81 -7.75 -4.95
CA GLY A 257 -3.62 -8.81 -5.94
C GLY A 257 -4.85 -9.71 -6.10
N THR A 258 -5.56 -10.02 -5.01
CA THR A 258 -6.83 -10.75 -5.03
C THR A 258 -7.93 -9.93 -5.68
N VAL A 259 -8.02 -8.63 -5.36
CA VAL A 259 -8.96 -7.69 -5.99
C VAL A 259 -8.69 -7.58 -7.48
N GLY A 260 -7.43 -7.43 -7.90
CA GLY A 260 -7.02 -7.40 -9.30
C GLY A 260 -7.43 -8.66 -10.07
N ALA A 261 -7.28 -9.84 -9.45
CA ALA A 261 -7.73 -11.11 -10.04
C ALA A 261 -9.26 -11.15 -10.21
N ILE A 262 -10.03 -10.68 -9.23
CA ILE A 262 -11.50 -10.59 -9.31
C ILE A 262 -11.93 -9.63 -10.43
N VAL A 263 -11.28 -8.46 -10.52
CA VAL A 263 -11.54 -7.48 -11.57
C VAL A 263 -11.22 -8.05 -12.95
N ALA A 264 -10.10 -8.77 -13.09
CA ALA A 264 -9.71 -9.43 -14.35
C ALA A 264 -10.78 -10.43 -14.82
N VAL A 265 -11.33 -11.23 -13.91
CA VAL A 265 -12.42 -12.18 -14.24
C VAL A 265 -13.71 -11.46 -14.62
N THR A 266 -14.11 -10.47 -13.82
CA THR A 266 -15.43 -9.84 -13.95
C THR A 266 -15.52 -8.93 -15.18
N PHE A 267 -14.46 -8.17 -15.45
CA PHE A 267 -14.48 -7.16 -16.51
C PHE A 267 -13.72 -7.56 -17.78
N PHE A 268 -12.76 -8.48 -17.67
CA PHE A 268 -11.95 -8.91 -18.82
C PHE A 268 -12.25 -10.35 -19.25
N GLY A 269 -13.19 -11.05 -18.56
CA GLY A 269 -13.62 -12.41 -18.92
C GLY A 269 -12.53 -13.47 -18.73
N GLU A 270 -11.49 -13.18 -17.93
CA GLU A 270 -10.46 -14.15 -17.61
C GLU A 270 -11.05 -15.31 -16.79
N ARG A 271 -10.61 -16.54 -17.04
CA ARG A 271 -11.06 -17.70 -16.28
C ARG A 271 -10.13 -17.99 -15.14
N LEU A 272 -10.65 -17.97 -13.91
CA LEU A 272 -9.90 -18.40 -12.74
C LEU A 272 -9.58 -19.88 -12.80
N ARG A 273 -8.35 -20.22 -12.52
CA ARG A 273 -7.93 -21.61 -12.32
C ARG A 273 -8.28 -22.08 -10.92
N LYS A 274 -8.39 -23.40 -10.73
CA LYS A 274 -8.74 -24.01 -9.43
C LYS A 274 -7.83 -23.50 -8.28
N ARG A 275 -6.54 -23.27 -8.57
CA ARG A 275 -5.58 -22.74 -7.59
C ARG A 275 -5.88 -21.29 -7.18
N GLN A 276 -6.30 -20.46 -8.11
CA GLN A 276 -6.69 -19.07 -7.83
C GLN A 276 -7.98 -19.03 -7.01
N VAL A 277 -8.94 -19.87 -7.34
CA VAL A 277 -10.17 -20.01 -6.54
C VAL A 277 -9.82 -20.47 -5.12
N ALA A 278 -8.96 -21.49 -4.98
CA ALA A 278 -8.50 -21.94 -3.66
C ALA A 278 -7.80 -20.80 -2.89
N GLY A 279 -6.97 -20.00 -3.55
CA GLY A 279 -6.32 -18.84 -2.96
C GLY A 279 -7.33 -17.80 -2.44
N ILE A 280 -8.35 -17.46 -3.23
CA ILE A 280 -9.42 -16.53 -2.82
C ILE A 280 -10.16 -17.06 -1.58
N VAL A 281 -10.49 -18.36 -1.54
CA VAL A 281 -11.13 -18.99 -0.38
C VAL A 281 -10.24 -18.92 0.84
N ILE A 282 -8.94 -19.20 0.70
CA ILE A 282 -7.97 -19.12 1.80
C ILE A 282 -7.85 -17.68 2.32
N VAL A 283 -7.82 -16.68 1.45
CA VAL A 283 -7.86 -15.25 1.85
C VAL A 283 -9.12 -14.95 2.66
N GLY A 284 -10.29 -15.40 2.19
CA GLY A 284 -11.55 -15.21 2.93
C GLY A 284 -11.51 -15.85 4.33
N ILE A 285 -10.97 -17.07 4.45
CA ILE A 285 -10.79 -17.74 5.75
C ILE A 285 -9.80 -16.96 6.63
N ALA A 286 -8.69 -16.50 6.07
CA ALA A 286 -7.68 -15.72 6.80
C ALA A 286 -8.28 -14.43 7.38
N VAL A 287 -9.04 -13.69 6.57
CA VAL A 287 -9.77 -12.50 7.03
C VAL A 287 -10.75 -12.85 8.15
N ALA A 288 -11.54 -13.93 8.00
CA ALA A 288 -12.48 -14.36 9.05
C ALA A 288 -11.77 -14.72 10.36
N VAL A 289 -10.62 -15.40 10.28
CA VAL A 289 -9.79 -15.74 11.47
C VAL A 289 -9.24 -14.47 12.14
N MET A 290 -8.75 -13.49 11.35
CA MET A 290 -8.28 -12.22 11.89
C MET A 290 -9.41 -11.41 12.54
N VAL A 291 -10.60 -11.39 11.95
CA VAL A 291 -11.80 -10.76 12.55
C VAL A 291 -12.14 -11.40 13.88
N ALA A 292 -12.15 -12.73 13.95
CA ALA A 292 -12.44 -13.46 15.18
C ALA A 292 -11.42 -13.17 16.31
N GLY A 293 -10.13 -13.02 15.94
CA GLY A 293 -9.06 -12.69 16.90
C GLY A 293 -9.03 -11.21 17.33
N SER A 294 -9.67 -10.34 16.57
CA SER A 294 -9.70 -8.90 16.90
C SER A 294 -10.89 -8.48 17.76
N GLY A 295 -11.85 -9.39 18.01
CA GLY A 295 -13.06 -9.16 18.79
C GLY A 295 -12.99 -9.62 20.26
N GLY A 296 -11.87 -10.15 20.72
CA GLY A 296 -11.60 -10.52 22.13
C GLY A 296 -10.70 -9.50 22.77
#